data_8c6163dc37de50e36fffd5f32f9bebe5
#
_entry.id   8c6163dc37de50e36fffd5f32f9bebe5
#
_cell.length_a   1.000
_cell.length_b   1.000
_cell.length_c   1.000
_cell.angle_alpha   90.00
_cell.angle_beta   90.00
_cell.angle_gamma   90.00
#
_symmetry.space_group_name_H-M   'P 1'
#
loop_
_entity.id
_entity.type
_entity.pdbx_description
1 polymer ?
#
loop_
_entity_poly.entity_id
_entity_poly.type
_entity_poly.pdbx_seq_one_letter_code
_entity_poly.pdbx_strand_id
1 'polypeptide(L)'
;MPAPASISEVLQFGLFELDMQQGELRKRGVRIKLQEQPLKVLHLLLQNRGEIVTREQLRTDIWPANTFVEFDHGLYSAMARLRDALGDSSENPRFIETVARRGYRFIAPVTSPGAIAASVPEATVTTRPPRSRRLVAGVLAGLFAGALLLGAILGFNVANSRDWLRRRSNPQVRSLAVLPLQNLSGDPTQEYFADGMTEELITELAELGSVRVISRTSVMQYKGAQKPLRQIADELGVDAILEGSVQRSGQHVRVTAQLIDATTDQHLWARSYDRELGDVLLLQSDMAASIAQEIRVEINGNARPLTAQVSRVDPEEQDLYLRGRYHLGKGSENEINKGIEYFRQGIEHSPQDARNYAALADSYLALSDYYVSPAATLELGKQAAMKALQLDDNLAETHVSLGAIRFLYDWDWPQAEKEFAQAVKLNPNSSDAHL
;
A
#
# COMPACT_ATOMS: atom_id res chain seq x y z
N MET A 1 48.77 -13.46 -38.54
CA MET A 1 48.58 -13.36 -37.08
C MET A 1 47.12 -13.52 -36.78
N PRO A 2 46.65 -14.56 -36.07
CA PRO A 2 45.26 -14.66 -35.66
C PRO A 2 45.03 -13.70 -34.50
N ALA A 3 43.89 -12.98 -34.53
CA ALA A 3 43.42 -12.10 -33.47
C ALA A 3 43.17 -12.91 -32.20
N PRO A 4 43.43 -12.35 -30.99
CA PRO A 4 43.16 -13.05 -29.77
C PRO A 4 41.64 -13.23 -29.60
N ALA A 5 41.25 -14.47 -29.32
CA ALA A 5 39.86 -14.81 -28.96
C ALA A 5 39.45 -14.01 -27.72
N SER A 6 38.43 -13.16 -27.87
CA SER A 6 37.80 -12.45 -26.77
C SER A 6 37.18 -13.49 -25.84
N ILE A 7 37.68 -13.60 -24.63
CA ILE A 7 37.10 -14.41 -23.57
C ILE A 7 35.77 -13.73 -23.22
N SER A 8 34.64 -14.34 -23.58
CA SER A 8 33.31 -13.84 -23.16
C SER A 8 33.21 -14.02 -21.65
N GLU A 9 33.11 -12.91 -20.93
CA GLU A 9 33.01 -12.91 -19.47
C GLU A 9 31.54 -13.18 -19.08
N VAL A 10 31.22 -14.46 -18.91
CA VAL A 10 29.94 -14.91 -18.39
C VAL A 10 30.04 -15.00 -16.89
N LEU A 11 29.20 -14.28 -16.17
CA LEU A 11 29.12 -14.32 -14.70
C LEU A 11 27.96 -15.19 -14.27
N GLN A 12 28.17 -16.09 -13.31
CA GLN A 12 27.15 -16.95 -12.74
C GLN A 12 26.89 -16.59 -11.28
N PHE A 13 25.61 -16.47 -10.91
CA PHE A 13 25.18 -16.21 -9.54
C PHE A 13 23.82 -16.89 -9.26
N GLY A 14 23.79 -17.75 -8.27
CA GLY A 14 22.63 -18.57 -7.98
C GLY A 14 22.19 -19.42 -9.18
N LEU A 15 20.99 -19.17 -9.72
CA LEU A 15 20.46 -19.86 -10.90
C LEU A 15 20.59 -19.03 -12.19
N PHE A 16 21.28 -17.89 -12.11
CA PHE A 16 21.37 -16.91 -13.19
C PHE A 16 22.75 -16.89 -13.81
N GLU A 17 22.78 -16.58 -15.11
CA GLU A 17 23.98 -16.37 -15.92
C GLU A 17 23.82 -15.04 -16.65
N LEU A 18 24.80 -14.15 -16.51
CA LEU A 18 24.85 -12.88 -17.23
C LEU A 18 26.03 -12.90 -18.18
N ASP A 19 25.74 -12.80 -19.47
CA ASP A 19 26.76 -12.52 -20.50
C ASP A 19 26.99 -11.00 -20.51
N MET A 20 28.19 -10.59 -20.05
CA MET A 20 28.58 -9.20 -19.93
C MET A 20 28.76 -8.50 -21.28
N GLN A 21 29.04 -9.24 -22.36
CA GLN A 21 29.24 -8.68 -23.71
C GLN A 21 27.94 -8.58 -24.48
N GLN A 22 27.07 -9.60 -24.38
CA GLN A 22 25.79 -9.61 -25.08
C GLN A 22 24.68 -8.92 -24.29
N GLY A 23 24.90 -8.64 -23.02
CA GLY A 23 23.89 -8.06 -22.15
C GLY A 23 22.66 -8.97 -21.99
N GLU A 24 22.88 -10.29 -21.95
CA GLU A 24 21.79 -11.27 -21.82
C GLU A 24 21.80 -11.93 -20.45
N LEU A 25 20.67 -11.77 -19.74
CA LEU A 25 20.43 -12.48 -18.49
C LEU A 25 19.65 -13.77 -18.79
N ARG A 26 20.16 -14.91 -18.28
CA ARG A 26 19.52 -16.22 -18.39
C ARG A 26 19.28 -16.83 -17.02
N LYS A 27 18.19 -17.57 -16.86
CA LYS A 27 17.89 -18.37 -15.66
C LYS A 27 17.78 -19.83 -16.06
N ARG A 28 18.68 -20.67 -15.59
CA ARG A 28 18.78 -22.09 -16.02
C ARG A 28 18.80 -22.25 -17.55
N GLY A 29 19.55 -21.42 -18.25
CA GLY A 29 19.66 -21.43 -19.70
C GLY A 29 18.51 -20.70 -20.45
N VAL A 30 17.42 -20.36 -19.78
CA VAL A 30 16.28 -19.64 -20.40
C VAL A 30 16.51 -18.13 -20.31
N ARG A 31 16.43 -17.43 -21.45
CA ARG A 31 16.61 -15.98 -21.53
C ARG A 31 15.49 -15.24 -20.80
N ILE A 32 15.86 -14.30 -19.94
CA ILE A 32 14.95 -13.35 -19.28
C ILE A 32 15.00 -12.03 -20.05
N LYS A 33 13.82 -11.53 -20.47
CA LYS A 33 13.72 -10.20 -21.06
C LYS A 33 13.83 -9.15 -19.95
N LEU A 34 14.96 -8.45 -19.90
CA LEU A 34 15.17 -7.31 -19.03
C LEU A 34 15.33 -6.05 -19.89
N GLN A 35 14.77 -4.93 -19.43
CA GLN A 35 14.94 -3.65 -20.12
C GLN A 35 16.37 -3.13 -19.94
N GLU A 36 16.78 -2.20 -20.78
CA GLU A 36 18.15 -1.69 -20.84
C GLU A 36 18.65 -1.09 -19.51
N GLN A 37 17.83 -0.27 -18.84
CA GLN A 37 18.21 0.38 -17.59
C GLN A 37 18.37 -0.60 -16.42
N PRO A 38 17.41 -1.51 -16.09
CA PRO A 38 17.62 -2.57 -15.11
C PRO A 38 18.84 -3.46 -15.39
N LEU A 39 19.13 -3.71 -16.67
CA LEU A 39 20.29 -4.50 -17.06
C LEU A 39 21.61 -3.77 -16.80
N LYS A 40 21.68 -2.46 -17.10
CA LYS A 40 22.83 -1.61 -16.78
C LYS A 40 23.08 -1.52 -15.27
N VAL A 41 22.00 -1.42 -14.47
CA VAL A 41 22.10 -1.45 -13.00
C VAL A 41 22.69 -2.78 -12.54
N LEU A 42 22.22 -3.92 -13.04
CA LEU A 42 22.75 -5.24 -12.69
C LEU A 42 24.23 -5.36 -13.06
N HIS A 43 24.60 -4.89 -14.25
CA HIS A 43 25.98 -4.88 -14.73
C HIS A 43 26.91 -4.11 -13.79
N LEU A 44 26.53 -2.89 -13.40
CA LEU A 44 27.31 -2.04 -12.49
C LEU A 44 27.43 -2.66 -11.09
N LEU A 45 26.36 -3.26 -10.59
CA LEU A 45 26.36 -3.97 -9.30
C LEU A 45 27.26 -5.21 -9.32
N LEU A 46 27.31 -5.97 -10.42
CA LEU A 46 28.17 -7.14 -10.57
C LEU A 46 29.66 -6.78 -10.80
N GLN A 47 29.94 -5.63 -11.42
CA GLN A 47 31.29 -5.09 -11.50
C GLN A 47 31.85 -4.70 -10.12
N ASN A 48 30.98 -4.16 -9.25
CA ASN A 48 31.31 -3.73 -7.88
C ASN A 48 30.77 -4.71 -6.82
N ARG A 49 30.86 -6.03 -7.11
CA ARG A 49 30.32 -7.08 -6.23
C ARG A 49 30.90 -7.02 -4.82
N GLY A 50 30.00 -7.02 -3.82
CA GLY A 50 30.35 -6.90 -2.40
C GLY A 50 30.56 -5.46 -1.92
N GLU A 51 30.71 -4.49 -2.82
CA GLU A 51 30.86 -3.08 -2.50
C GLU A 51 29.53 -2.32 -2.64
N ILE A 52 29.44 -1.17 -1.99
CA ILE A 52 28.24 -0.31 -2.08
C ILE A 52 28.37 0.56 -3.32
N VAL A 53 27.48 0.39 -4.29
CA VAL A 53 27.32 1.29 -5.42
C VAL A 53 26.38 2.42 -4.97
N THR A 54 26.88 3.64 -4.92
CA THR A 54 26.14 4.80 -4.44
C THR A 54 25.10 5.25 -5.47
N ARG A 55 24.07 6.00 -5.01
CA ARG A 55 23.06 6.58 -5.90
C ARG A 55 23.70 7.54 -6.91
N GLU A 56 24.74 8.22 -6.53
CA GLU A 56 25.46 9.17 -7.38
C GLU A 56 26.25 8.48 -8.48
N GLN A 57 26.90 7.34 -8.17
CA GLN A 57 27.53 6.48 -9.17
C GLN A 57 26.52 5.93 -10.17
N LEU A 58 25.38 5.40 -9.69
CA LEU A 58 24.29 4.93 -10.55
C LEU A 58 23.79 6.03 -11.47
N ARG A 59 23.62 7.26 -10.94
CA ARG A 59 23.22 8.41 -11.75
C ARG A 59 24.22 8.74 -12.83
N THR A 60 25.50 8.83 -12.49
CA THR A 60 26.55 9.23 -13.42
C THR A 60 26.76 8.21 -14.52
N ASP A 61 26.71 6.91 -14.18
CA ASP A 61 27.09 5.82 -15.11
C ASP A 61 25.92 5.34 -15.97
N ILE A 62 24.68 5.55 -15.53
CA ILE A 62 23.50 4.97 -16.19
C ILE A 62 22.58 6.03 -16.80
N TRP A 63 22.48 7.24 -16.20
CA TRP A 63 21.58 8.30 -16.67
C TRP A 63 22.35 9.48 -17.26
N PRO A 64 21.96 9.99 -18.47
CA PRO A 64 22.60 11.17 -19.06
C PRO A 64 22.44 12.42 -18.21
N ALA A 65 23.41 13.34 -18.31
CA ALA A 65 23.51 14.55 -17.48
C ALA A 65 22.31 15.53 -17.56
N ASN A 66 21.40 15.36 -18.51
CA ASN A 66 20.24 16.25 -18.73
C ASN A 66 18.93 15.75 -18.11
N THR A 67 18.93 14.70 -17.30
CA THR A 67 17.72 14.09 -16.73
C THR A 67 17.60 14.43 -15.23
N PHE A 68 17.41 15.71 -14.91
CA PHE A 68 17.39 16.18 -13.51
C PHE A 68 16.07 15.89 -12.75
N VAL A 69 14.95 15.66 -13.43
CA VAL A 69 13.62 15.57 -12.79
C VAL A 69 13.13 14.14 -12.57
N GLU A 70 13.74 13.13 -13.20
CA GLU A 70 13.20 11.74 -13.18
C GLU A 70 14.17 10.68 -12.64
N PHE A 71 15.37 11.05 -12.18
CA PHE A 71 16.39 10.06 -11.80
C PHE A 71 15.94 9.14 -10.66
N ASP A 72 15.45 9.68 -9.56
CA ASP A 72 15.06 8.87 -8.39
C ASP A 72 13.91 7.93 -8.74
N HIS A 73 12.90 8.40 -9.46
CA HIS A 73 11.80 7.59 -9.94
C HIS A 73 12.26 6.51 -10.94
N GLY A 74 13.13 6.88 -11.88
CA GLY A 74 13.75 5.96 -12.84
C GLY A 74 14.58 4.86 -12.16
N LEU A 75 15.39 5.22 -11.16
CA LEU A 75 16.19 4.29 -10.38
C LEU A 75 15.31 3.32 -9.56
N TYR A 76 14.29 3.81 -8.87
CA TYR A 76 13.36 2.95 -8.13
C TYR A 76 12.63 1.97 -9.06
N SER A 77 12.15 2.43 -10.21
CA SER A 77 11.50 1.59 -11.21
C SER A 77 12.45 0.55 -11.79
N ALA A 78 13.70 0.91 -12.08
CA ALA A 78 14.73 -0.02 -12.59
C ALA A 78 15.07 -1.08 -11.54
N MET A 79 15.23 -0.70 -10.28
CA MET A 79 15.50 -1.62 -9.17
C MET A 79 14.34 -2.56 -8.90
N ALA A 80 13.09 -2.08 -8.94
CA ALA A 80 11.90 -2.91 -8.76
C ALA A 80 11.83 -3.99 -9.85
N ARG A 81 11.98 -3.62 -11.13
CA ARG A 81 11.99 -4.56 -12.26
C ARG A 81 13.15 -5.55 -12.22
N LEU A 82 14.33 -5.11 -11.76
CA LEU A 82 15.48 -5.97 -11.59
C LEU A 82 15.23 -7.03 -10.51
N ARG A 83 14.70 -6.63 -9.36
CA ARG A 83 14.33 -7.55 -8.29
C ARG A 83 13.26 -8.54 -8.72
N ASP A 84 12.24 -8.08 -9.40
CA ASP A 84 11.19 -8.96 -9.96
C ASP A 84 11.79 -10.02 -10.89
N ALA A 85 12.66 -9.63 -11.83
CA ALA A 85 13.34 -10.56 -12.74
C ALA A 85 14.22 -11.59 -12.01
N LEU A 86 14.86 -11.20 -10.91
CA LEU A 86 15.70 -12.06 -10.08
C LEU A 86 14.89 -12.89 -9.06
N GLY A 87 13.63 -12.55 -8.81
CA GLY A 87 12.83 -13.09 -7.71
C GLY A 87 13.41 -12.71 -6.35
N ASP A 88 13.87 -11.46 -6.22
CA ASP A 88 14.49 -10.88 -5.02
C ASP A 88 13.54 -9.93 -4.30
N SER A 89 13.71 -9.74 -2.99
CA SER A 89 12.91 -8.86 -2.16
C SER A 89 13.77 -7.83 -1.45
N SER A 90 13.24 -6.60 -1.28
CA SER A 90 13.93 -5.56 -0.50
C SER A 90 13.98 -5.86 1.00
N GLU A 91 13.03 -6.63 1.51
CA GLU A 91 12.92 -6.98 2.94
C GLU A 91 13.78 -8.18 3.33
N ASN A 92 13.97 -9.12 2.40
CA ASN A 92 14.83 -10.30 2.58
C ASN A 92 15.70 -10.52 1.34
N PRO A 93 16.72 -9.67 1.13
CA PRO A 93 17.51 -9.66 -0.10
C PRO A 93 18.40 -10.91 -0.22
N ARG A 94 18.32 -11.58 -1.37
CA ARG A 94 19.19 -12.71 -1.75
C ARG A 94 20.31 -12.28 -2.69
N PHE A 95 20.07 -11.26 -3.51
CA PHE A 95 20.97 -10.77 -4.53
C PHE A 95 21.34 -9.32 -4.31
N ILE A 96 20.38 -8.43 -4.03
CA ILE A 96 20.60 -6.99 -3.99
C ILE A 96 20.11 -6.42 -2.65
N GLU A 97 21.04 -6.03 -1.81
CA GLU A 97 20.78 -5.34 -0.55
C GLU A 97 20.61 -3.84 -0.77
N THR A 98 19.61 -3.23 -0.14
CA THR A 98 19.48 -1.76 -0.05
C THR A 98 20.21 -1.27 1.18
N VAL A 99 21.25 -0.46 1.00
CA VAL A 99 21.94 0.21 2.09
C VAL A 99 21.33 1.59 2.28
N ALA A 100 20.54 1.76 3.37
CA ALA A 100 19.78 2.99 3.63
C ALA A 100 20.63 4.26 3.48
N ARG A 101 20.12 5.24 2.72
CA ARG A 101 20.76 6.54 2.43
C ARG A 101 22.09 6.47 1.68
N ARG A 102 22.64 5.29 1.34
CA ARG A 102 23.94 5.14 0.70
C ARG A 102 23.85 4.60 -0.73
N GLY A 103 23.06 3.56 -0.98
CA GLY A 103 22.96 2.94 -2.30
C GLY A 103 22.56 1.48 -2.25
N TYR A 104 23.14 0.67 -3.15
CA TYR A 104 22.83 -0.74 -3.31
C TYR A 104 24.11 -1.57 -3.33
N ARG A 105 24.01 -2.84 -2.91
CA ARG A 105 25.14 -3.78 -2.89
C ARG A 105 24.71 -5.14 -3.42
N PHE A 106 25.53 -5.75 -4.27
CA PHE A 106 25.33 -7.14 -4.69
C PHE A 106 25.93 -8.09 -3.66
N ILE A 107 25.10 -8.96 -3.06
CA ILE A 107 25.49 -9.81 -1.91
C ILE A 107 25.64 -11.29 -2.25
N ALA A 108 25.14 -11.75 -3.39
CA ALA A 108 25.23 -13.16 -3.76
C ALA A 108 26.65 -13.53 -4.26
N PRO A 109 27.11 -14.77 -4.03
CA PRO A 109 28.39 -15.24 -4.57
C PRO A 109 28.34 -15.31 -6.09
N VAL A 110 29.37 -14.76 -6.75
CA VAL A 110 29.50 -14.71 -8.20
C VAL A 110 30.71 -15.54 -8.62
N THR A 111 30.53 -16.45 -9.59
CA THR A 111 31.58 -17.29 -10.17
C THR A 111 31.72 -16.99 -11.64
N SER A 112 32.98 -17.03 -12.15
CA SER A 112 33.27 -16.95 -13.58
C SER A 112 33.70 -18.34 -14.06
N PRO A 113 33.15 -18.89 -15.14
CA PRO A 113 33.48 -20.22 -15.62
C PRO A 113 34.97 -20.43 -16.03
N GLY A 114 35.75 -19.36 -16.06
CA GLY A 114 37.19 -19.41 -16.40
C GLY A 114 38.16 -19.54 -15.22
N ALA A 115 37.69 -19.57 -13.96
CA ALA A 115 38.53 -19.56 -12.77
C ALA A 115 38.75 -20.93 -12.10
N ILE A 116 38.41 -22.03 -12.75
CA ILE A 116 38.67 -23.39 -12.25
C ILE A 116 39.90 -23.97 -12.96
N ALA A 117 41.05 -23.37 -12.74
CA ALA A 117 42.35 -23.99 -13.04
C ALA A 117 43.48 -23.26 -12.32
N ALA A 118 43.56 -23.35 -11.01
CA ALA A 118 44.83 -23.24 -10.24
C ALA A 118 44.54 -23.40 -8.73
N SER A 119 44.85 -24.60 -8.26
CA SER A 119 45.43 -24.97 -6.98
C SER A 119 44.79 -26.24 -6.40
N VAL A 120 45.33 -27.37 -6.90
CA VAL A 120 45.35 -28.61 -6.13
C VAL A 120 46.74 -28.71 -5.55
N PRO A 121 46.97 -28.71 -4.25
CA PRO A 121 48.23 -29.20 -3.69
C PRO A 121 48.16 -30.71 -3.63
N GLU A 122 49.10 -31.32 -4.31
CA GLU A 122 49.51 -32.74 -4.31
C GLU A 122 49.94 -33.11 -2.88
N ALA A 123 49.21 -33.99 -2.22
CA ALA A 123 49.62 -34.59 -0.95
C ALA A 123 49.92 -36.07 -1.17
N THR A 124 51.18 -36.36 -1.00
CA THR A 124 51.90 -37.61 -1.00
C THR A 124 51.23 -38.72 -0.19
N VAL A 125 51.27 -39.90 -0.81
CA VAL A 125 50.85 -41.21 -0.29
C VAL A 125 51.82 -41.67 0.79
N THR A 126 51.35 -42.07 1.98
CA THR A 126 52.01 -43.05 2.85
C THR A 126 51.02 -43.92 3.63
N THR A 127 50.99 -45.17 3.24
CA THR A 127 50.79 -46.47 3.96
C THR A 127 49.90 -46.62 5.22
N ARG A 128 48.98 -47.56 5.09
CA ARG A 128 48.12 -48.40 5.96
C ARG A 128 48.72 -48.91 7.30
N PRO A 129 47.90 -49.64 8.11
CA PRO A 129 46.53 -49.60 8.68
C PRO A 129 46.48 -49.73 10.22
N PRO A 130 45.46 -50.01 11.00
CA PRO A 130 44.30 -50.88 10.84
C PRO A 130 42.94 -50.47 11.50
N ARG A 131 41.90 -50.97 10.91
CA ARG A 131 40.60 -51.49 11.39
C ARG A 131 39.86 -50.99 12.65
N SER A 132 38.56 -50.67 12.39
CA SER A 132 37.42 -51.03 13.20
C SER A 132 37.14 -50.23 14.50
N ARG A 133 36.54 -49.06 14.34
CA ARG A 133 35.55 -48.46 15.33
C ARG A 133 34.91 -47.16 14.82
N ARG A 134 35.38 -46.63 13.68
CA ARG A 134 34.86 -45.33 13.16
C ARG A 134 33.64 -45.45 12.24
N LEU A 135 33.29 -46.63 11.74
CA LEU A 135 32.11 -46.84 10.91
C LEU A 135 30.80 -46.76 11.72
N VAL A 136 30.81 -47.23 12.96
CA VAL A 136 29.59 -47.15 13.82
C VAL A 136 29.30 -45.73 14.27
N ALA A 137 30.32 -44.92 14.56
CA ALA A 137 30.18 -43.52 14.94
C ALA A 137 29.70 -42.63 13.76
N GLY A 138 30.14 -42.90 12.54
CA GLY A 138 29.69 -42.19 11.33
C GLY A 138 28.25 -42.50 10.97
N VAL A 139 27.79 -43.74 11.11
CA VAL A 139 26.42 -44.15 10.84
C VAL A 139 25.47 -43.58 11.94
N LEU A 140 25.89 -43.57 13.21
CA LEU A 140 25.10 -42.95 14.28
C LEU A 140 25.02 -41.43 14.16
N ALA A 141 26.11 -40.77 13.78
CA ALA A 141 26.11 -39.31 13.49
C ALA A 141 25.25 -38.97 12.29
N GLY A 142 25.27 -39.75 11.22
CA GLY A 142 24.42 -39.62 10.04
C GLY A 142 22.93 -39.83 10.37
N LEU A 143 22.61 -40.84 11.17
CA LEU A 143 21.21 -41.05 11.61
C LEU A 143 20.73 -39.96 12.56
N PHE A 144 21.61 -39.43 13.42
CA PHE A 144 21.23 -38.32 14.33
C PHE A 144 21.06 -37.00 13.53
N ALA A 145 21.92 -36.70 12.55
CA ALA A 145 21.75 -35.57 11.67
C ALA A 145 20.50 -35.70 10.78
N GLY A 146 20.21 -36.89 10.26
CA GLY A 146 18.99 -37.20 9.51
C GLY A 146 17.72 -37.04 10.36
N ALA A 147 17.76 -37.53 11.63
CA ALA A 147 16.64 -37.37 12.56
C ALA A 147 16.42 -35.90 12.96
N LEU A 148 17.48 -35.11 13.14
CA LEU A 148 17.37 -33.66 13.39
C LEU A 148 16.81 -32.93 12.18
N LEU A 149 17.26 -33.27 10.98
CA LEU A 149 16.74 -32.67 9.73
C LEU A 149 15.25 -33.03 9.51
N LEU A 150 14.90 -34.31 9.76
CA LEU A 150 13.52 -34.76 9.67
C LEU A 150 12.65 -34.11 10.78
N GLY A 151 13.18 -33.95 11.99
CA GLY A 151 12.54 -33.24 13.09
C GLY A 151 12.35 -31.74 12.77
N ALA A 152 13.32 -31.09 12.13
CA ALA A 152 13.22 -29.70 11.68
C ALA A 152 12.18 -29.55 10.55
N ILE A 153 12.16 -30.47 9.58
CA ILE A 153 11.17 -30.47 8.48
C ILE A 153 9.76 -30.74 9.01
N LEU A 154 9.61 -31.73 9.92
CA LEU A 154 8.33 -32.04 10.56
C LEU A 154 7.89 -30.91 11.49
N GLY A 155 8.81 -30.30 12.26
CA GLY A 155 8.54 -29.15 13.12
C GLY A 155 8.11 -27.92 12.32
N PHE A 156 8.79 -27.64 11.21
CA PHE A 156 8.44 -26.54 10.31
C PHE A 156 7.09 -26.79 9.62
N ASN A 157 6.81 -28.02 9.18
CA ASN A 157 5.52 -28.39 8.60
C ASN A 157 4.38 -28.37 9.63
N VAL A 158 4.64 -28.79 10.87
CA VAL A 158 3.63 -28.75 11.95
C VAL A 158 3.39 -27.33 12.44
N ALA A 159 4.41 -26.46 12.49
CA ALA A 159 4.22 -25.06 12.81
C ALA A 159 3.40 -24.35 11.71
N ASN A 160 3.75 -24.55 10.43
CA ASN A 160 3.02 -23.98 9.31
C ASN A 160 1.58 -24.55 9.19
N SER A 161 1.37 -25.83 9.49
CA SER A 161 0.02 -26.43 9.47
C SER A 161 -0.82 -25.99 10.68
N ARG A 162 -0.20 -25.69 11.83
CA ARG A 162 -0.90 -25.12 12.98
C ARG A 162 -1.33 -23.68 12.75
N ASP A 163 -0.50 -22.87 12.08
CA ASP A 163 -0.87 -21.53 11.68
C ASP A 163 -1.94 -21.55 10.57
N TRP A 164 -1.86 -22.50 9.64
CA TRP A 164 -2.91 -22.71 8.63
C TRP A 164 -4.23 -23.20 9.27
N LEU A 165 -4.18 -24.13 10.25
CA LEU A 165 -5.35 -24.60 10.99
C LEU A 165 -5.94 -23.52 11.91
N ARG A 166 -5.11 -22.66 12.53
CA ARG A 166 -5.57 -21.53 13.34
C ARG A 166 -6.23 -20.47 12.47
N ARG A 167 -5.72 -20.19 11.26
CA ARG A 167 -6.35 -19.30 10.27
C ARG A 167 -7.69 -19.83 9.77
N ARG A 168 -7.85 -21.15 9.73
CA ARG A 168 -9.08 -21.80 9.28
C ARG A 168 -10.20 -21.84 10.35
N SER A 169 -9.84 -21.74 11.62
CA SER A 169 -10.82 -21.86 12.72
C SER A 169 -11.46 -20.52 13.12
N ASN A 170 -10.95 -19.38 12.71
CA ASN A 170 -11.57 -18.06 12.89
C ASN A 170 -10.76 -17.00 12.13
N PRO A 171 -11.09 -16.65 10.88
CA PRO A 171 -10.41 -15.58 10.16
C PRO A 171 -10.70 -14.26 10.90
N GLN A 172 -9.77 -13.86 11.76
CA GLN A 172 -9.85 -12.58 12.42
C GLN A 172 -9.37 -11.54 11.40
N VAL A 173 -10.31 -10.87 10.75
CA VAL A 173 -10.03 -9.75 9.85
C VAL A 173 -9.44 -8.60 10.67
N ARG A 174 -8.17 -8.28 10.42
CA ARG A 174 -7.41 -7.19 11.08
C ARG A 174 -7.21 -6.01 10.17
N SER A 175 -7.37 -6.21 8.87
CA SER A 175 -7.16 -5.20 7.85
C SER A 175 -8.16 -5.36 6.72
N LEU A 176 -8.68 -4.25 6.24
CA LEU A 176 -9.77 -4.17 5.27
C LEU A 176 -9.46 -3.11 4.21
N ALA A 177 -9.70 -3.44 2.95
CA ALA A 177 -9.75 -2.48 1.86
C ALA A 177 -11.18 -2.38 1.32
N VAL A 178 -11.69 -1.17 1.20
CA VAL A 178 -12.95 -0.87 0.49
C VAL A 178 -12.58 -0.48 -0.94
N LEU A 179 -12.87 -1.33 -1.90
CA LEU A 179 -12.63 -0.99 -3.31
C LEU A 179 -13.66 0.03 -3.81
N PRO A 180 -13.30 0.84 -4.83
CA PRO A 180 -14.23 1.79 -5.43
C PRO A 180 -15.51 1.09 -5.89
N LEU A 181 -16.65 1.54 -5.37
CA LEU A 181 -17.96 0.99 -5.74
C LEU A 181 -18.24 1.27 -7.22
N GLN A 182 -18.77 0.28 -7.91
CA GLN A 182 -19.11 0.41 -9.32
C GLN A 182 -20.40 1.19 -9.50
N ASN A 183 -20.39 2.19 -10.37
CA ASN A 183 -21.61 2.90 -10.76
C ASN A 183 -22.43 2.06 -11.76
N LEU A 184 -23.56 1.53 -11.32
CA LEU A 184 -24.52 0.80 -12.15
C LEU A 184 -25.78 1.62 -12.50
N SER A 185 -25.76 2.94 -12.32
CA SER A 185 -26.89 3.81 -12.63
C SER A 185 -27.13 3.99 -14.13
N GLY A 186 -26.18 3.54 -14.99
CA GLY A 186 -26.23 3.72 -16.44
C GLY A 186 -25.93 5.16 -16.90
N ASP A 187 -25.60 6.06 -16.00
CA ASP A 187 -25.28 7.45 -16.23
C ASP A 187 -23.86 7.76 -15.69
N PRO A 188 -22.88 8.04 -16.56
CA PRO A 188 -21.53 8.37 -16.13
C PRO A 188 -21.44 9.64 -15.26
N THR A 189 -22.44 10.53 -15.35
CA THR A 189 -22.46 11.75 -14.52
C THR A 189 -22.77 11.45 -13.05
N GLN A 190 -23.18 10.23 -12.72
CA GLN A 190 -23.41 9.73 -11.34
C GLN A 190 -22.17 9.10 -10.70
N GLU A 191 -21.02 9.13 -11.37
CA GLU A 191 -19.77 8.53 -10.87
C GLU A 191 -19.33 9.13 -9.53
N TYR A 192 -19.56 10.45 -9.34
CA TYR A 192 -19.29 11.14 -8.07
C TYR A 192 -20.03 10.52 -6.90
N PHE A 193 -21.22 9.97 -7.14
CA PHE A 193 -22.01 9.37 -6.08
C PHE A 193 -21.41 8.03 -5.61
N ALA A 194 -20.95 7.20 -6.55
CA ALA A 194 -20.26 5.95 -6.21
C ALA A 194 -18.92 6.20 -5.50
N ASP A 195 -18.16 7.19 -5.97
CA ASP A 195 -16.88 7.58 -5.33
C ASP A 195 -17.09 8.14 -3.93
N GLY A 196 -18.09 9.01 -3.76
CA GLY A 196 -18.44 9.57 -2.46
C GLY A 196 -18.92 8.50 -1.47
N MET A 197 -19.78 7.58 -1.92
CA MET A 197 -20.20 6.44 -1.09
C MET A 197 -19.02 5.55 -0.67
N THR A 198 -18.03 5.37 -1.56
CA THR A 198 -16.80 4.63 -1.24
C THR A 198 -16.02 5.33 -0.13
N GLU A 199 -15.84 6.64 -0.24
CA GLU A 199 -15.11 7.45 0.71
C GLU A 199 -15.78 7.45 2.10
N GLU A 200 -17.08 7.69 2.15
CA GLU A 200 -17.85 7.67 3.39
C GLU A 200 -17.77 6.30 4.09
N LEU A 201 -17.86 5.19 3.33
CA LEU A 201 -17.71 3.86 3.91
C LEU A 201 -16.29 3.62 4.47
N ILE A 202 -15.25 4.14 3.81
CA ILE A 202 -13.89 4.08 4.33
C ILE A 202 -13.80 4.84 5.65
N THR A 203 -14.36 6.04 5.73
CA THR A 203 -14.35 6.89 6.93
C THR A 203 -15.09 6.21 8.07
N GLU A 204 -16.34 5.78 7.86
CA GLU A 204 -17.16 5.10 8.88
C GLU A 204 -16.49 3.83 9.43
N LEU A 205 -15.92 3.01 8.55
CA LEU A 205 -15.21 1.79 8.95
C LEU A 205 -13.90 2.11 9.68
N ALA A 206 -13.21 3.18 9.30
CA ALA A 206 -11.98 3.62 9.96
C ALA A 206 -12.24 4.14 11.39
N GLU A 207 -13.36 4.80 11.63
CA GLU A 207 -13.77 5.29 12.96
C GLU A 207 -14.05 4.17 13.96
N LEU A 208 -14.34 2.94 13.48
CA LEU A 208 -14.50 1.77 14.37
C LEU A 208 -13.20 1.43 15.13
N GLY A 209 -12.04 1.86 14.65
CA GLY A 209 -10.75 1.80 15.35
C GLY A 209 -10.16 0.40 15.58
N SER A 210 -10.92 -0.65 15.33
CA SER A 210 -10.55 -2.03 15.66
C SER A 210 -9.97 -2.81 14.47
N VAL A 211 -10.12 -2.27 13.26
CA VAL A 211 -9.64 -2.83 12.00
C VAL A 211 -8.87 -1.75 11.25
N ARG A 212 -7.70 -2.10 10.73
CA ARG A 212 -6.94 -1.21 9.86
C ARG A 212 -7.66 -1.08 8.51
N VAL A 213 -8.15 0.09 8.19
CA VAL A 213 -8.80 0.39 6.90
C VAL A 213 -7.81 1.10 5.99
N ILE A 214 -7.72 0.65 4.73
CA ILE A 214 -6.83 1.24 3.73
C ILE A 214 -7.41 2.57 3.24
N SER A 215 -6.53 3.57 3.09
CA SER A 215 -6.92 4.91 2.67
C SER A 215 -7.53 4.95 1.27
N ARG A 216 -8.41 5.94 1.04
CA ARG A 216 -9.03 6.20 -0.26
C ARG A 216 -7.98 6.31 -1.40
N THR A 217 -6.91 7.05 -1.19
CA THR A 217 -5.86 7.26 -2.20
C THR A 217 -5.28 5.93 -2.70
N SER A 218 -5.04 4.98 -1.78
CA SER A 218 -4.48 3.68 -2.13
C SER A 218 -5.47 2.77 -2.86
N VAL A 219 -6.76 2.84 -2.56
CA VAL A 219 -7.76 1.96 -3.19
C VAL A 219 -8.26 2.51 -4.52
N MET A 220 -8.28 3.83 -4.73
CA MET A 220 -8.77 4.45 -5.97
C MET A 220 -7.96 4.09 -7.22
N GLN A 221 -6.70 3.68 -7.08
CA GLN A 221 -5.90 3.17 -8.21
C GLN A 221 -6.47 1.87 -8.80
N TYR A 222 -7.33 1.16 -8.07
CA TYR A 222 -8.00 -0.07 -8.55
C TYR A 222 -9.37 0.20 -9.19
N LYS A 223 -9.77 1.45 -9.34
CA LYS A 223 -11.02 1.82 -10.01
C LYS A 223 -11.03 1.30 -11.46
N GLY A 224 -11.99 0.42 -11.77
CA GLY A 224 -12.07 -0.22 -13.08
C GLY A 224 -10.97 -1.25 -13.40
N ALA A 225 -10.11 -1.58 -12.43
CA ALA A 225 -9.05 -2.55 -12.63
C ALA A 225 -9.61 -3.98 -12.80
N GLN A 226 -9.11 -4.68 -13.81
CA GLN A 226 -9.42 -6.11 -14.03
C GLN A 226 -8.33 -6.99 -13.41
N LYS A 227 -8.08 -6.80 -12.11
CA LYS A 227 -7.12 -7.62 -11.36
C LYS A 227 -7.87 -8.63 -10.49
N PRO A 228 -7.33 -9.85 -10.30
CA PRO A 228 -7.85 -10.78 -9.30
C PRO A 228 -7.85 -10.15 -7.91
N LEU A 229 -8.90 -10.34 -7.12
CA LEU A 229 -9.03 -9.76 -5.77
C LEU A 229 -7.87 -10.14 -4.86
N ARG A 230 -7.39 -11.38 -4.95
CA ARG A 230 -6.24 -11.84 -4.20
C ARG A 230 -4.97 -11.03 -4.49
N GLN A 231 -4.74 -10.68 -5.76
CA GLN A 231 -3.60 -9.84 -6.12
C GLN A 231 -3.74 -8.43 -5.54
N ILE A 232 -4.94 -7.84 -5.58
CA ILE A 232 -5.22 -6.54 -4.96
C ILE A 232 -4.98 -6.60 -3.45
N ALA A 233 -5.45 -7.65 -2.80
CA ALA A 233 -5.25 -7.86 -1.37
C ALA A 233 -3.76 -8.00 -0.99
N ASP A 234 -2.99 -8.74 -1.78
CA ASP A 234 -1.54 -8.91 -1.59
C ASP A 234 -0.81 -7.56 -1.76
N GLU A 235 -1.18 -6.76 -2.78
CA GLU A 235 -0.61 -5.44 -3.05
C GLU A 235 -0.93 -4.42 -1.93
N LEU A 236 -2.13 -4.48 -1.36
CA LEU A 236 -2.58 -3.60 -0.27
C LEU A 236 -2.22 -4.13 1.14
N GLY A 237 -1.82 -5.39 1.24
CA GLY A 237 -1.50 -6.07 2.50
C GLY A 237 -2.72 -6.16 3.43
N VAL A 238 -3.87 -6.63 2.92
CA VAL A 238 -5.12 -6.73 3.68
C VAL A 238 -5.63 -8.17 3.78
N ASP A 239 -6.38 -8.43 4.87
CA ASP A 239 -6.99 -9.72 5.14
C ASP A 239 -8.34 -9.90 4.44
N ALA A 240 -9.05 -8.79 4.21
CA ALA A 240 -10.36 -8.78 3.56
C ALA A 240 -10.53 -7.60 2.60
N ILE A 241 -11.41 -7.78 1.63
CA ILE A 241 -11.80 -6.76 0.66
C ILE A 241 -13.32 -6.58 0.72
N LEU A 242 -13.76 -5.33 0.77
CA LEU A 242 -15.14 -4.93 0.53
C LEU A 242 -15.22 -4.43 -0.92
N GLU A 243 -16.07 -5.05 -1.71
CA GLU A 243 -16.41 -4.59 -3.06
C GLU A 243 -17.92 -4.46 -3.22
N GLY A 244 -18.33 -3.72 -4.22
CA GLY A 244 -19.76 -3.55 -4.46
C GLY A 244 -20.10 -2.61 -5.60
N SER A 245 -21.38 -2.27 -5.66
CA SER A 245 -21.94 -1.38 -6.67
C SER A 245 -23.00 -0.48 -6.09
N VAL A 246 -23.16 0.68 -6.73
CA VAL A 246 -24.20 1.67 -6.43
C VAL A 246 -25.04 1.90 -7.67
N GLN A 247 -26.34 1.89 -7.50
CA GLN A 247 -27.31 2.25 -8.53
C GLN A 247 -28.23 3.34 -7.97
N ARG A 248 -28.21 4.52 -8.58
CA ARG A 248 -29.13 5.61 -8.26
C ARG A 248 -30.14 5.77 -9.38
N SER A 249 -31.40 5.88 -8.98
CA SER A 249 -32.53 6.15 -9.90
C SER A 249 -33.44 7.20 -9.25
N GLY A 250 -33.32 8.44 -9.67
CA GLY A 250 -34.01 9.57 -9.04
C GLY A 250 -33.66 9.72 -7.56
N GLN A 251 -34.65 9.53 -6.69
CA GLN A 251 -34.50 9.61 -5.23
C GLN A 251 -34.20 8.24 -4.57
N HIS A 252 -34.11 7.16 -5.35
CA HIS A 252 -33.81 5.82 -4.83
C HIS A 252 -32.35 5.46 -5.05
N VAL A 253 -31.73 4.90 -4.04
CA VAL A 253 -30.36 4.41 -4.05
C VAL A 253 -30.35 2.94 -3.64
N ARG A 254 -29.78 2.10 -4.51
CA ARG A 254 -29.49 0.70 -4.19
C ARG A 254 -27.99 0.52 -4.11
N VAL A 255 -27.52 -0.01 -2.98
CA VAL A 255 -26.13 -0.39 -2.77
C VAL A 255 -26.06 -1.88 -2.55
N THR A 256 -25.23 -2.55 -3.33
CA THR A 256 -24.90 -3.96 -3.12
C THR A 256 -23.45 -4.02 -2.71
N ALA A 257 -23.15 -4.67 -1.58
CA ALA A 257 -21.80 -4.82 -1.09
C ALA A 257 -21.54 -6.24 -0.59
N GLN A 258 -20.30 -6.67 -0.73
CA GLN A 258 -19.84 -7.98 -0.30
C GLN A 258 -18.45 -7.88 0.30
N LEU A 259 -18.26 -8.55 1.44
CA LEU A 259 -16.99 -8.70 2.13
C LEU A 259 -16.41 -10.06 1.79
N ILE A 260 -15.19 -10.07 1.31
CA ILE A 260 -14.51 -11.26 0.79
C ILE A 260 -13.21 -11.47 1.57
N ASP A 261 -12.99 -12.69 2.04
CA ASP A 261 -11.70 -13.10 2.63
C ASP A 261 -10.64 -13.17 1.52
N ALA A 262 -9.59 -12.36 1.67
CA ALA A 262 -8.54 -12.20 0.66
C ALA A 262 -7.72 -13.48 0.41
N THR A 263 -7.66 -14.39 1.40
CA THR A 263 -6.86 -15.61 1.32
C THR A 263 -7.63 -16.74 0.64
N THR A 264 -8.92 -16.87 0.95
CA THR A 264 -9.76 -18.00 0.54
C THR A 264 -10.70 -17.69 -0.62
N ASP A 265 -10.85 -16.40 -0.97
CA ASP A 265 -11.82 -15.89 -1.95
C ASP A 265 -13.28 -16.26 -1.58
N GLN A 266 -13.54 -16.39 -0.27
CA GLN A 266 -14.88 -16.72 0.24
C GLN A 266 -15.61 -15.45 0.66
N HIS A 267 -16.89 -15.39 0.32
CA HIS A 267 -17.75 -14.32 0.80
C HIS A 267 -18.02 -14.53 2.29
N LEU A 268 -17.54 -13.58 3.11
CA LEU A 268 -17.83 -13.53 4.53
C LEU A 268 -19.22 -12.96 4.77
N TRP A 269 -19.59 -11.96 3.95
CA TRP A 269 -20.85 -11.26 4.05
C TRP A 269 -21.23 -10.68 2.68
N ALA A 270 -22.54 -10.62 2.38
CA ALA A 270 -23.07 -9.97 1.19
C ALA A 270 -24.49 -9.47 1.50
N ARG A 271 -24.77 -8.21 1.18
CA ARG A 271 -26.10 -7.59 1.34
C ARG A 271 -26.39 -6.58 0.25
N SER A 272 -27.66 -6.37 0.00
CA SER A 272 -28.18 -5.29 -0.82
C SER A 272 -29.11 -4.42 0.01
N TYR A 273 -28.94 -3.13 -0.11
CA TYR A 273 -29.71 -2.10 0.57
C TYR A 273 -30.44 -1.27 -0.48
N ASP A 274 -31.71 -0.95 -0.20
CA ASP A 274 -32.54 -0.10 -1.04
C ASP A 274 -33.15 0.98 -0.15
N ARG A 275 -32.82 2.24 -0.39
CA ARG A 275 -33.21 3.38 0.45
C ARG A 275 -33.52 4.61 -0.40
N GLU A 276 -34.23 5.58 0.20
CA GLU A 276 -34.31 6.92 -0.34
C GLU A 276 -32.98 7.68 -0.17
N LEU A 277 -32.70 8.62 -1.04
CA LEU A 277 -31.46 9.42 -0.99
C LEU A 277 -31.32 10.19 0.34
N GLY A 278 -32.44 10.66 0.91
CA GLY A 278 -32.43 11.30 2.22
C GLY A 278 -32.03 10.39 3.40
N ASP A 279 -32.06 9.09 3.19
CA ASP A 279 -31.68 8.08 4.19
C ASP A 279 -30.29 7.48 3.91
N VAL A 280 -29.50 8.09 3.01
CA VAL A 280 -28.22 7.52 2.57
C VAL A 280 -27.19 7.43 3.70
N LEU A 281 -27.17 8.38 4.64
CA LEU A 281 -26.28 8.29 5.81
C LEU A 281 -26.67 7.15 6.75
N LEU A 282 -27.99 6.92 6.92
CA LEU A 282 -28.47 5.74 7.67
C LEU A 282 -28.06 4.44 6.97
N LEU A 283 -28.10 4.42 5.64
CA LEU A 283 -27.65 3.27 4.86
C LEU A 283 -26.15 3.00 5.08
N GLN A 284 -25.32 4.04 5.07
CA GLN A 284 -23.87 3.92 5.30
C GLN A 284 -23.60 3.37 6.69
N SER A 285 -24.19 3.95 7.74
CA SER A 285 -24.04 3.48 9.11
C SER A 285 -24.57 2.05 9.32
N ASP A 286 -25.70 1.67 8.69
CA ASP A 286 -26.21 0.31 8.71
C ASP A 286 -25.25 -0.69 8.05
N MET A 287 -24.62 -0.30 6.95
CA MET A 287 -23.61 -1.11 6.26
C MET A 287 -22.37 -1.27 7.13
N ALA A 288 -21.80 -0.19 7.65
CA ALA A 288 -20.61 -0.22 8.49
C ALA A 288 -20.85 -1.08 9.75
N ALA A 289 -21.99 -0.91 10.42
CA ALA A 289 -22.39 -1.73 11.56
C ALA A 289 -22.51 -3.21 11.22
N SER A 290 -23.12 -3.54 10.06
CA SER A 290 -23.26 -4.92 9.61
C SER A 290 -21.93 -5.58 9.29
N ILE A 291 -21.00 -4.84 8.67
CA ILE A 291 -19.63 -5.30 8.36
C ILE A 291 -18.86 -5.51 9.66
N ALA A 292 -18.90 -4.54 10.59
CA ALA A 292 -18.26 -4.64 11.90
C ALA A 292 -18.73 -5.89 12.68
N GLN A 293 -20.02 -6.16 12.67
CA GLN A 293 -20.59 -7.34 13.29
C GLN A 293 -20.06 -8.63 12.67
N GLU A 294 -19.94 -8.69 11.34
CA GLU A 294 -19.44 -9.86 10.62
C GLU A 294 -17.98 -10.17 10.92
N ILE A 295 -17.14 -9.11 10.94
CA ILE A 295 -15.72 -9.25 11.27
C ILE A 295 -15.47 -9.36 12.78
N ARG A 296 -16.53 -9.38 13.61
CA ARG A 296 -16.46 -9.51 15.07
C ARG A 296 -15.58 -8.48 15.76
N VAL A 297 -15.66 -7.25 15.27
CA VAL A 297 -14.95 -6.13 15.86
C VAL A 297 -15.59 -5.76 17.18
N GLU A 298 -14.82 -5.74 18.27
CA GLU A 298 -15.26 -5.08 19.50
C GLU A 298 -15.25 -3.57 19.25
N ILE A 299 -16.44 -3.00 19.18
CA ILE A 299 -16.60 -1.55 19.04
C ILE A 299 -16.04 -0.90 20.31
N ASN A 300 -14.95 -0.14 20.17
CA ASN A 300 -14.38 0.63 21.26
C ASN A 300 -15.45 1.56 21.86
N GLY A 301 -15.54 1.60 23.19
CA GLY A 301 -16.57 2.40 23.88
C GLY A 301 -16.51 3.92 23.62
N ASN A 302 -15.48 4.40 22.90
CA ASN A 302 -15.36 5.77 22.39
C ASN A 302 -15.77 5.93 20.92
N ALA A 303 -16.06 4.83 20.21
CA ALA A 303 -16.62 4.92 18.86
C ALA A 303 -18.03 5.55 18.98
N ARG A 304 -18.33 6.53 18.14
CA ARG A 304 -19.66 7.09 18.00
C ARG A 304 -20.64 5.93 17.86
N PRO A 305 -21.71 5.83 18.66
CA PRO A 305 -22.68 4.77 18.46
C PRO A 305 -23.17 4.87 17.02
N LEU A 306 -22.96 3.84 16.21
CA LEU A 306 -23.34 3.79 14.78
C LEU A 306 -24.84 4.10 14.56
N THR A 307 -25.61 4.16 15.64
CA THR A 307 -27.04 4.48 15.66
C THR A 307 -27.36 5.82 16.35
N ALA A 308 -26.34 6.56 16.84
CA ALA A 308 -26.59 7.82 17.54
C ALA A 308 -26.94 8.93 16.54
N GLN A 309 -28.21 9.16 16.37
CA GLN A 309 -28.79 10.35 15.71
C GLN A 309 -28.30 10.65 14.30
N VAL A 310 -28.24 9.63 13.44
CA VAL A 310 -28.17 9.91 12.00
C VAL A 310 -29.46 10.55 11.60
N SER A 311 -29.46 11.86 11.52
CA SER A 311 -30.61 12.65 11.08
C SER A 311 -30.81 12.41 9.59
N ARG A 312 -32.07 12.40 9.15
CA ARG A 312 -32.38 12.40 7.73
C ARG A 312 -31.78 13.65 7.11
N VAL A 313 -30.94 13.47 6.10
CA VAL A 313 -30.28 14.58 5.41
C VAL A 313 -31.15 15.03 4.24
N ASP A 314 -31.12 16.31 3.93
CA ASP A 314 -31.72 16.81 2.69
C ASP A 314 -31.02 16.19 1.48
N PRO A 315 -31.78 15.55 0.55
CA PRO A 315 -31.17 14.91 -0.62
C PRO A 315 -30.35 15.84 -1.51
N GLU A 316 -30.74 17.12 -1.61
CA GLU A 316 -30.03 18.11 -2.40
C GLU A 316 -28.71 18.51 -1.75
N GLU A 317 -28.72 18.68 -0.43
CA GLU A 317 -27.52 18.91 0.37
C GLU A 317 -26.51 17.77 0.23
N GLN A 318 -26.98 16.53 0.40
CA GLN A 318 -26.11 15.35 0.25
C GLN A 318 -25.51 15.25 -1.14
N ASP A 319 -26.26 15.59 -2.18
CA ASP A 319 -25.77 15.63 -3.55
C ASP A 319 -24.67 16.67 -3.75
N LEU A 320 -24.87 17.88 -3.19
CA LEU A 320 -23.87 18.96 -3.23
C LEU A 320 -22.57 18.56 -2.50
N TYR A 321 -22.70 17.99 -1.31
CA TYR A 321 -21.56 17.51 -0.54
C TYR A 321 -20.75 16.44 -1.30
N LEU A 322 -21.40 15.41 -1.84
CA LEU A 322 -20.73 14.33 -2.58
C LEU A 322 -20.07 14.84 -3.87
N ARG A 323 -20.67 15.80 -4.58
CA ARG A 323 -20.04 16.48 -5.72
C ARG A 323 -18.80 17.24 -5.30
N GLY A 324 -18.87 17.97 -4.20
CA GLY A 324 -17.74 18.69 -3.63
C GLY A 324 -16.56 17.76 -3.34
N ARG A 325 -16.81 16.66 -2.63
CA ARG A 325 -15.80 15.62 -2.31
C ARG A 325 -15.19 14.99 -3.56
N TYR A 326 -16.02 14.66 -4.54
CA TYR A 326 -15.55 14.12 -5.82
C TYR A 326 -14.59 15.06 -6.55
N HIS A 327 -14.92 16.35 -6.63
CA HIS A 327 -14.07 17.35 -7.27
C HIS A 327 -12.79 17.59 -6.47
N LEU A 328 -12.85 17.70 -5.15
CA LEU A 328 -11.69 17.81 -4.28
C LEU A 328 -10.73 16.62 -4.48
N GLY A 329 -11.26 15.42 -4.52
CA GLY A 329 -10.48 14.20 -4.70
C GLY A 329 -9.74 14.06 -6.04
N LYS A 330 -10.06 14.89 -7.06
CA LYS A 330 -9.30 14.96 -8.33
C LYS A 330 -8.00 15.74 -8.21
N GLY A 331 -7.84 16.59 -7.20
CA GLY A 331 -6.60 17.22 -6.79
C GLY A 331 -6.07 18.33 -7.69
N SER A 332 -6.65 18.64 -8.86
CA SER A 332 -6.20 19.80 -9.66
C SER A 332 -6.83 21.11 -9.15
N GLU A 333 -6.11 22.23 -9.31
CA GLU A 333 -6.59 23.55 -8.86
C GLU A 333 -8.02 23.87 -9.30
N ASN A 334 -8.33 23.64 -10.59
CA ASN A 334 -9.65 23.89 -11.14
C ASN A 334 -10.72 22.98 -10.52
N GLU A 335 -10.40 21.72 -10.26
CA GLU A 335 -11.32 20.78 -9.65
C GLU A 335 -11.52 21.06 -8.15
N ILE A 336 -10.46 21.43 -7.41
CA ILE A 336 -10.58 21.85 -6.00
C ILE A 336 -11.47 23.09 -5.88
N ASN A 337 -11.30 24.09 -6.77
CA ASN A 337 -12.15 25.27 -6.80
C ASN A 337 -13.63 24.92 -7.07
N LYS A 338 -13.91 23.97 -7.97
CA LYS A 338 -15.29 23.47 -8.16
C LYS A 338 -15.83 22.80 -6.89
N GLY A 339 -14.97 22.03 -6.18
CA GLY A 339 -15.34 21.45 -4.90
C GLY A 339 -15.75 22.51 -3.88
N ILE A 340 -14.95 23.58 -3.76
CA ILE A 340 -15.25 24.75 -2.91
C ILE A 340 -16.61 25.37 -3.25
N GLU A 341 -16.94 25.52 -4.53
CA GLU A 341 -18.23 26.05 -4.97
C GLU A 341 -19.40 25.16 -4.51
N TYR A 342 -19.28 23.84 -4.64
CA TYR A 342 -20.30 22.90 -4.15
C TYR A 342 -20.45 22.95 -2.63
N PHE A 343 -19.36 22.98 -1.85
CA PHE A 343 -19.42 23.08 -0.41
C PHE A 343 -20.04 24.40 0.06
N ARG A 344 -19.79 25.52 -0.63
CA ARG A 344 -20.44 26.79 -0.35
C ARG A 344 -21.94 26.73 -0.60
N GLN A 345 -22.36 26.13 -1.72
CA GLN A 345 -23.79 25.91 -2.00
C GLN A 345 -24.41 25.01 -0.93
N GLY A 346 -23.71 23.95 -0.48
CA GLY A 346 -24.17 23.12 0.64
C GLY A 346 -24.32 23.90 1.94
N ILE A 347 -23.40 24.82 2.27
CA ILE A 347 -23.49 25.73 3.42
C ILE A 347 -24.67 26.69 3.29
N GLU A 348 -24.93 27.24 2.10
CA GLU A 348 -26.09 28.11 1.87
C GLU A 348 -27.40 27.35 2.09
N HIS A 349 -27.46 26.10 1.63
CA HIS A 349 -28.62 25.23 1.78
C HIS A 349 -28.83 24.79 3.24
N SER A 350 -27.75 24.32 3.91
CA SER A 350 -27.75 23.80 5.27
C SER A 350 -26.64 24.41 6.14
N PRO A 351 -26.82 25.63 6.68
CA PRO A 351 -25.76 26.32 7.45
C PRO A 351 -25.36 25.63 8.77
N GLN A 352 -26.09 24.59 9.17
CA GLN A 352 -25.81 23.82 10.39
C GLN A 352 -25.11 22.47 10.10
N ASP A 353 -24.88 22.12 8.84
CA ASP A 353 -24.11 20.91 8.51
C ASP A 353 -22.60 21.20 8.61
N ALA A 354 -21.97 20.61 9.63
CA ALA A 354 -20.54 20.75 9.91
C ALA A 354 -19.67 20.19 8.80
N ARG A 355 -20.12 19.15 8.06
CA ARG A 355 -19.35 18.42 7.05
C ARG A 355 -18.93 19.33 5.89
N ASN A 356 -19.82 20.23 5.44
CA ASN A 356 -19.51 21.17 4.36
C ASN A 356 -18.43 22.18 4.79
N TYR A 357 -18.41 22.61 6.04
CA TYR A 357 -17.37 23.49 6.56
C TYR A 357 -16.04 22.74 6.73
N ALA A 358 -16.07 21.49 7.18
CA ALA A 358 -14.89 20.64 7.28
C ALA A 358 -14.24 20.42 5.92
N ALA A 359 -15.02 20.04 4.92
CA ALA A 359 -14.55 19.82 3.56
C ALA A 359 -14.07 21.12 2.88
N LEU A 360 -14.66 22.27 3.23
CA LEU A 360 -14.18 23.58 2.79
C LEU A 360 -12.79 23.90 3.37
N ALA A 361 -12.55 23.58 4.64
CA ALA A 361 -11.26 23.75 5.29
C ALA A 361 -10.18 22.89 4.63
N ASP A 362 -10.48 21.63 4.39
CA ASP A 362 -9.62 20.69 3.67
C ASP A 362 -9.30 21.16 2.23
N SER A 363 -10.30 21.70 1.54
CA SER A 363 -10.11 22.26 0.19
C SER A 363 -9.15 23.46 0.18
N TYR A 364 -9.22 24.35 1.16
CA TYR A 364 -8.30 25.48 1.25
C TYR A 364 -6.88 25.05 1.63
N LEU A 365 -6.75 24.03 2.47
CA LEU A 365 -5.46 23.41 2.78
C LEU A 365 -4.86 22.80 1.52
N ALA A 366 -5.61 21.99 0.77
CA ALA A 366 -5.16 21.37 -0.47
C ALA A 366 -4.75 22.41 -1.55
N LEU A 367 -5.46 23.54 -1.64
CA LEU A 367 -5.03 24.62 -2.52
C LEU A 367 -3.69 25.22 -2.10
N SER A 368 -3.44 25.37 -0.79
CA SER A 368 -2.21 25.97 -0.26
C SER A 368 -0.98 25.11 -0.50
N ASP A 369 -1.16 23.80 -0.56
CA ASP A 369 -0.04 22.85 -0.69
C ASP A 369 0.64 22.94 -2.06
N TYR A 370 -0.13 23.22 -3.12
CA TYR A 370 0.37 23.07 -4.49
C TYR A 370 0.11 24.27 -5.41
N TYR A 371 -0.90 25.12 -5.16
CA TYR A 371 -1.42 26.02 -6.18
C TYR A 371 -1.45 27.50 -5.79
N VAL A 372 -1.79 27.83 -4.56
CA VAL A 372 -2.06 29.19 -4.11
C VAL A 372 -1.24 29.51 -2.86
N SER A 373 -0.82 30.77 -2.73
CA SER A 373 -0.10 31.19 -1.53
C SER A 373 -0.86 30.89 -0.24
N PRO A 374 -0.22 30.29 0.79
CA PRO A 374 -0.83 30.01 2.08
C PRO A 374 -1.56 31.20 2.70
N ALA A 375 -1.02 32.40 2.57
CA ALA A 375 -1.63 33.64 3.09
C ALA A 375 -3.02 33.95 2.49
N ALA A 376 -3.31 33.45 1.27
CA ALA A 376 -4.59 33.69 0.61
C ALA A 376 -5.68 32.68 0.96
N THR A 377 -5.32 31.49 1.42
CA THR A 377 -6.24 30.35 1.59
C THR A 377 -6.33 29.86 3.03
N LEU A 378 -5.22 29.80 3.79
CA LEU A 378 -5.22 29.13 5.09
C LEU A 378 -6.00 29.89 6.17
N GLU A 379 -6.11 31.21 6.08
CA GLU A 379 -7.00 31.97 6.99
C GLU A 379 -8.48 31.60 6.76
N LEU A 380 -8.89 31.43 5.48
CA LEU A 380 -10.24 30.97 5.13
C LEU A 380 -10.47 29.51 5.58
N GLY A 381 -9.47 28.65 5.38
CA GLY A 381 -9.50 27.26 5.85
C GLY A 381 -9.64 27.18 7.37
N LYS A 382 -8.89 28.00 8.10
CA LYS A 382 -8.97 28.08 9.57
C LYS A 382 -10.36 28.51 10.06
N GLN A 383 -10.94 29.54 9.46
CA GLN A 383 -12.30 29.99 9.79
C GLN A 383 -13.33 28.90 9.52
N ALA A 384 -13.23 28.20 8.39
CA ALA A 384 -14.09 27.09 8.06
C ALA A 384 -13.94 25.92 9.07
N ALA A 385 -12.70 25.50 9.39
CA ALA A 385 -12.44 24.46 10.38
C ALA A 385 -13.00 24.82 11.77
N MET A 386 -12.75 26.03 12.24
CA MET A 386 -13.30 26.50 13.54
C MET A 386 -14.82 26.50 13.53
N LYS A 387 -15.46 26.85 12.41
CA LYS A 387 -16.92 26.81 12.28
C LYS A 387 -17.44 25.39 12.29
N ALA A 388 -16.77 24.46 11.60
CA ALA A 388 -17.10 23.04 11.62
C ALA A 388 -17.07 22.48 13.06
N LEU A 389 -15.98 22.74 13.83
CA LEU A 389 -15.84 22.29 15.21
C LEU A 389 -16.82 22.94 16.18
N GLN A 390 -17.32 24.14 15.88
CA GLN A 390 -18.44 24.74 16.66
C GLN A 390 -19.76 24.01 16.47
N LEU A 391 -19.96 23.38 15.30
CA LEU A 391 -21.17 22.66 14.95
C LEU A 391 -21.09 21.19 15.37
N ASP A 392 -19.93 20.54 15.13
CA ASP A 392 -19.64 19.17 15.57
C ASP A 392 -18.12 19.05 15.87
N ASP A 393 -17.77 18.84 17.13
CA ASP A 393 -16.40 18.70 17.60
C ASP A 393 -15.83 17.27 17.47
N ASN A 394 -16.61 16.34 16.90
CA ASN A 394 -16.21 14.96 16.70
C ASN A 394 -15.74 14.65 15.26
N LEU A 395 -15.52 15.66 14.43
CA LEU A 395 -15.02 15.49 13.09
C LEU A 395 -13.48 15.38 13.09
N ALA A 396 -12.95 14.16 13.03
CA ALA A 396 -11.51 13.89 13.07
C ALA A 396 -10.76 14.63 11.96
N GLU A 397 -11.28 14.65 10.73
CA GLU A 397 -10.72 15.34 9.58
C GLU A 397 -10.57 16.84 9.79
N THR A 398 -11.52 17.47 10.50
CA THR A 398 -11.45 18.90 10.81
C THR A 398 -10.33 19.22 11.79
N HIS A 399 -10.09 18.36 12.77
CA HIS A 399 -8.94 18.47 13.66
C HIS A 399 -7.62 18.31 12.91
N VAL A 400 -7.55 17.41 11.92
CA VAL A 400 -6.37 17.28 11.03
C VAL A 400 -6.13 18.58 10.27
N SER A 401 -7.15 19.10 9.59
CA SER A 401 -7.02 20.33 8.79
C SER A 401 -6.62 21.53 9.67
N LEU A 402 -7.25 21.68 10.85
CA LEU A 402 -6.89 22.78 11.78
C LEU A 402 -5.48 22.59 12.36
N GLY A 403 -5.10 21.36 12.69
CA GLY A 403 -3.74 21.02 13.13
C GLY A 403 -2.68 21.37 12.08
N ALA A 404 -2.93 20.99 10.83
CA ALA A 404 -2.05 21.31 9.71
C ALA A 404 -1.92 22.84 9.49
N ILE A 405 -3.02 23.58 9.54
CA ILE A 405 -3.01 25.04 9.41
C ILE A 405 -2.22 25.67 10.56
N ARG A 406 -2.42 25.25 11.81
CA ARG A 406 -1.67 25.74 12.96
C ARG A 406 -0.16 25.42 12.86
N PHE A 407 0.15 24.25 12.36
CA PHE A 407 1.54 23.83 12.17
C PHE A 407 2.26 24.61 11.06
N LEU A 408 1.63 24.71 9.88
CA LEU A 408 2.25 25.26 8.65
C LEU A 408 2.19 26.78 8.58
N TYR A 409 1.14 27.40 9.12
CA TYR A 409 0.87 28.83 8.93
C TYR A 409 0.98 29.64 10.22
N ASP A 410 0.32 29.19 11.33
CA ASP A 410 0.36 29.89 12.61
C ASP A 410 1.66 29.68 13.37
N TRP A 411 2.43 28.62 13.05
CA TRP A 411 3.62 28.18 13.80
C TRP A 411 3.31 27.88 15.28
N ASP A 412 2.04 27.56 15.58
CA ASP A 412 1.56 27.20 16.92
C ASP A 412 1.61 25.68 17.11
N TRP A 413 2.82 25.16 17.24
CA TRP A 413 3.05 23.72 17.37
C TRP A 413 2.35 23.08 18.57
N PRO A 414 2.29 23.73 19.78
CA PRO A 414 1.57 23.15 20.90
C PRO A 414 0.05 22.96 20.66
N GLN A 415 -0.58 23.85 19.91
CA GLN A 415 -1.98 23.71 19.56
C GLN A 415 -2.16 22.72 18.39
N ALA A 416 -1.24 22.69 17.42
CA ALA A 416 -1.24 21.71 16.35
C ALA A 416 -1.18 20.28 16.90
N GLU A 417 -0.28 20.02 17.88
CA GLU A 417 -0.16 18.72 18.55
C GLU A 417 -1.48 18.29 19.23
N LYS A 418 -2.18 19.22 19.86
CA LYS A 418 -3.48 18.94 20.50
C LYS A 418 -4.54 18.54 19.48
N GLU A 419 -4.58 19.25 18.35
CA GLU A 419 -5.54 18.93 17.28
C GLU A 419 -5.26 17.57 16.68
N PHE A 420 -4.00 17.26 16.34
CA PHE A 420 -3.63 15.93 15.82
C PHE A 420 -3.90 14.83 16.85
N ALA A 421 -3.59 15.05 18.13
CA ALA A 421 -3.91 14.08 19.18
C ALA A 421 -5.42 13.83 19.31
N GLN A 422 -6.25 14.87 19.15
CA GLN A 422 -7.70 14.72 19.14
C GLN A 422 -8.18 13.97 17.88
N ALA A 423 -7.61 14.28 16.71
CA ALA A 423 -7.91 13.57 15.47
C ALA A 423 -7.60 12.05 15.59
N VAL A 424 -6.42 11.69 16.10
CA VAL A 424 -6.04 10.28 16.35
C VAL A 424 -6.98 9.61 17.36
N LYS A 425 -7.43 10.33 18.38
CA LYS A 425 -8.40 9.80 19.35
C LYS A 425 -9.75 9.51 18.71
N LEU A 426 -10.22 10.38 17.82
CA LEU A 426 -11.50 10.26 17.12
C LEU A 426 -11.44 9.21 16.01
N ASN A 427 -10.36 9.20 15.22
CA ASN A 427 -10.10 8.22 14.17
C ASN A 427 -8.66 7.68 14.24
N PRO A 428 -8.43 6.57 14.97
CA PRO A 428 -7.10 5.96 15.10
C PRO A 428 -6.49 5.44 13.79
N ASN A 429 -7.29 5.28 12.74
CA ASN A 429 -6.85 4.81 11.43
C ASN A 429 -6.58 5.95 10.45
N SER A 430 -6.73 7.21 10.85
CA SER A 430 -6.45 8.35 9.99
C SER A 430 -4.95 8.46 9.69
N SER A 431 -4.55 8.23 8.43
CA SER A 431 -3.16 8.43 7.99
C SER A 431 -2.71 9.86 8.19
N ASP A 432 -3.58 10.81 7.90
CA ASP A 432 -3.28 12.24 7.93
C ASP A 432 -3.13 12.79 9.35
N ALA A 433 -3.75 12.13 10.33
CA ALA A 433 -3.59 12.47 11.74
C ALA A 433 -2.27 11.94 12.34
N HIS A 434 -1.64 10.96 11.69
CA HIS A 434 -0.38 10.34 12.15
C HIS A 434 0.86 10.92 11.45
N LEU A 435 0.70 11.79 10.47
CA LEU A 435 1.80 12.47 9.76
C LEU A 435 2.36 13.62 10.60
#